data_75389d285a4c522f40fb560b68aaa5b4
#
_entry.id   75389d285a4c522f40fb560b68aaa5b4
#
_cell.length_a   1.000
_cell.length_b   1.000
_cell.length_c   1.000
_cell.angle_alpha   90.00
_cell.angle_beta   90.00
_cell.angle_gamma   90.00
#
_symmetry.space_group_name_H-M   'P 1'
#
loop_
_entity.id
_entity.type
_entity.pdbx_description
1 polymer ?
#
loop_
_entity_poly.entity_id
_entity_poly.type
_entity_poly.pdbx_seq_one_letter_code
_entity_poly.pdbx_strand_id
1 'polypeptide(L)'
;GQLHELTWTATLKKFGIPVDGPLMRKLAGVPTRETLDILVRKFDCQVQASTNEMNEFKEKCVRDNMHRFVQATALIDVVKKYHGHKPMAIGTGANTPEARLVLKQCGLDVYIDVVVGADQVKNPKPAPDTFLRCAELLGVCATQCVVFEDSSLGLQAAAQAGMAGIDVLLIHGIKNDYFRETPVG
;
A
#
# COMPACT_ATOMS: atom_id res chain seq x y z
N GLY A 1 -0.49 -3.43 8.10
CA GLY A 1 0.47 -3.37 9.17
C GLY A 1 1.33 -4.62 9.27
N GLN A 2 0.88 -5.63 10.00
CA GLN A 2 1.68 -6.80 10.41
C GLN A 2 2.32 -7.60 9.27
N LEU A 3 1.62 -7.85 8.17
CA LEU A 3 2.19 -8.56 7.01
C LEU A 3 3.39 -7.79 6.43
N HIS A 4 3.24 -6.49 6.24
CA HIS A 4 4.31 -5.67 5.69
C HIS A 4 5.52 -5.59 6.62
N GLU A 5 5.29 -5.47 7.93
CA GLU A 5 6.36 -5.49 8.93
C GLU A 5 7.13 -6.82 8.91
N LEU A 6 6.42 -7.95 8.90
CA LEU A 6 7.03 -9.28 8.83
C LEU A 6 7.87 -9.43 7.56
N THR A 7 7.32 -9.07 6.41
CA THR A 7 7.99 -9.25 5.11
C THR A 7 9.17 -8.30 4.94
N TRP A 8 9.06 -7.05 5.42
CA TRP A 8 10.19 -6.12 5.47
C TRP A 8 11.30 -6.63 6.39
N THR A 9 10.95 -7.04 7.60
CA THR A 9 11.92 -7.58 8.56
C THR A 9 12.65 -8.80 7.98
N ALA A 10 11.93 -9.72 7.36
CA ALA A 10 12.53 -10.89 6.70
C ALA A 10 13.47 -10.49 5.55
N THR A 11 13.04 -9.53 4.72
CA THR A 11 13.84 -9.04 3.59
C THR A 11 15.12 -8.35 4.06
N LEU A 12 15.00 -7.39 4.97
CA LEU A 12 16.15 -6.64 5.46
C LEU A 12 17.16 -7.56 6.16
N LYS A 13 16.70 -8.49 7.01
CA LYS A 13 17.56 -9.49 7.66
C LYS A 13 18.28 -10.38 6.65
N LYS A 14 17.58 -10.85 5.61
CA LYS A 14 18.17 -11.71 4.57
C LYS A 14 19.34 -11.04 3.86
N PHE A 15 19.22 -9.75 3.59
CA PHE A 15 20.22 -9.00 2.82
C PHE A 15 21.19 -8.20 3.71
N GLY A 16 21.17 -8.41 5.03
CA GLY A 16 22.08 -7.76 5.96
C GLY A 16 21.85 -6.26 6.14
N ILE A 17 20.63 -5.78 5.87
CA ILE A 17 20.27 -4.38 6.04
C ILE A 17 19.65 -4.20 7.45
N PRO A 18 20.09 -3.19 8.24
CA PRO A 18 19.52 -2.91 9.55
C PRO A 18 18.01 -2.61 9.49
N VAL A 19 17.27 -3.11 10.48
CA VAL A 19 15.84 -2.80 10.65
C VAL A 19 15.70 -1.60 11.58
N ASP A 20 15.31 -0.46 11.05
CA ASP A 20 15.05 0.78 11.79
C ASP A 20 13.54 1.08 11.75
N GLY A 21 12.83 0.71 12.82
CA GLY A 21 11.37 0.86 12.91
C GLY A 21 10.88 2.30 12.70
N PRO A 22 11.46 3.32 13.38
CA PRO A 22 11.13 4.73 13.14
C PRO A 22 11.28 5.16 11.69
N LEU A 23 12.37 4.76 11.03
CA LEU A 23 12.59 5.05 9.61
C LEU A 23 11.58 4.33 8.72
N MET A 24 11.32 3.04 8.99
CA MET A 24 10.33 2.26 8.22
C MET A 24 8.93 2.90 8.30
N ARG A 25 8.54 3.44 9.45
CA ARG A 25 7.28 4.20 9.58
C ARG A 25 7.26 5.45 8.69
N LYS A 26 8.37 6.19 8.61
CA LYS A 26 8.49 7.38 7.75
C LYS A 26 8.44 7.04 6.26
N LEU A 27 8.89 5.85 5.90
CA LEU A 27 8.91 5.36 4.53
C LEU A 27 7.61 4.60 4.15
N ALA A 28 6.62 4.55 5.05
CA ALA A 28 5.34 3.93 4.75
C ALA A 28 4.67 4.60 3.54
N GLY A 29 4.31 3.79 2.53
CA GLY A 29 3.74 4.27 1.27
C GLY A 29 4.75 4.58 0.17
N VAL A 30 6.05 4.64 0.47
CA VAL A 30 7.11 4.70 -0.53
C VAL A 30 7.24 3.35 -1.25
N PRO A 31 7.43 3.31 -2.58
CA PRO A 31 7.61 2.07 -3.33
C PRO A 31 8.75 1.22 -2.77
N THR A 32 8.58 -0.11 -2.82
CA THR A 32 9.55 -1.06 -2.23
C THR A 32 10.98 -0.84 -2.74
N ARG A 33 11.16 -0.68 -4.05
CA ARG A 33 12.49 -0.48 -4.64
C ARG A 33 13.16 0.79 -4.13
N GLU A 34 12.43 1.88 -4.13
CA GLU A 34 12.92 3.17 -3.63
C GLU A 34 13.25 3.10 -2.12
N THR A 35 12.40 2.43 -1.34
CA THR A 35 12.67 2.17 0.09
C THR A 35 13.98 1.39 0.28
N LEU A 36 14.19 0.32 -0.49
CA LEU A 36 15.42 -0.46 -0.45
C LEU A 36 16.65 0.39 -0.78
N ASP A 37 16.59 1.19 -1.84
CA ASP A 37 17.69 2.08 -2.23
C ASP A 37 18.00 3.13 -1.16
N ILE A 38 16.98 3.67 -0.50
CA ILE A 38 17.14 4.61 0.62
C ILE A 38 17.84 3.91 1.79
N LEU A 39 17.42 2.71 2.17
CA LEU A 39 17.97 1.97 3.30
C LEU A 39 19.43 1.55 3.06
N VAL A 40 19.73 0.99 1.88
CA VAL A 40 21.09 0.59 1.49
C VAL A 40 22.05 1.78 1.56
N ARG A 41 21.65 2.94 0.99
CA ARG A 41 22.46 4.16 1.04
C ARG A 41 22.60 4.72 2.45
N LYS A 42 21.51 4.74 3.23
CA LYS A 42 21.52 5.29 4.59
C LYS A 42 22.43 4.52 5.54
N PHE A 43 22.44 3.21 5.42
CA PHE A 43 23.23 2.34 6.29
C PHE A 43 24.57 1.91 5.70
N ASP A 44 24.92 2.48 4.53
CA ASP A 44 26.16 2.14 3.78
C ASP A 44 26.36 0.62 3.64
N CYS A 45 25.26 -0.09 3.32
CA CYS A 45 25.30 -1.54 3.24
C CYS A 45 25.95 -2.03 1.94
N GLN A 46 26.91 -2.94 2.05
CA GLN A 46 27.51 -3.63 0.90
C GLN A 46 26.66 -4.86 0.54
N VAL A 47 25.54 -4.61 -0.15
CA VAL A 47 24.63 -5.68 -0.60
C VAL A 47 25.00 -6.11 -2.02
N GLN A 48 25.27 -7.42 -2.21
CA GLN A 48 25.61 -7.94 -3.54
C GLN A 48 24.37 -8.14 -4.43
N ALA A 49 23.19 -8.32 -3.82
CA ALA A 49 21.94 -8.46 -4.54
C ALA A 49 21.47 -7.13 -5.12
N SER A 50 20.91 -7.16 -6.32
CA SER A 50 20.26 -6.00 -6.92
C SER A 50 18.97 -5.63 -6.17
N THR A 51 18.56 -4.37 -6.29
CA THR A 51 17.26 -3.90 -5.76
C THR A 51 16.09 -4.74 -6.29
N ASN A 52 16.16 -5.21 -7.53
CA ASN A 52 15.15 -6.09 -8.10
C ASN A 52 15.07 -7.45 -7.40
N GLU A 53 16.20 -8.10 -7.16
CA GLU A 53 16.23 -9.39 -6.43
C GLU A 53 15.71 -9.24 -5.00
N MET A 54 16.05 -8.14 -4.32
CA MET A 54 15.52 -7.85 -2.99
C MET A 54 14.00 -7.61 -3.01
N ASN A 55 13.49 -6.90 -4.03
CA ASN A 55 12.06 -6.67 -4.21
C ASN A 55 11.31 -7.97 -4.50
N GLU A 56 11.81 -8.80 -5.42
CA GLU A 56 11.21 -10.11 -5.73
C GLU A 56 11.13 -11.02 -4.50
N PHE A 57 12.19 -11.03 -3.68
CA PHE A 57 12.18 -11.76 -2.43
C PHE A 57 11.09 -11.26 -1.48
N LYS A 58 10.95 -9.93 -1.32
CA LYS A 58 9.90 -9.35 -0.49
C LYS A 58 8.51 -9.71 -1.01
N GLU A 59 8.28 -9.59 -2.32
CA GLU A 59 7.00 -9.96 -2.95
C GLU A 59 6.68 -11.45 -2.73
N LYS A 60 7.68 -12.32 -2.83
CA LYS A 60 7.51 -13.74 -2.49
C LYS A 60 7.09 -13.91 -1.02
N CYS A 61 7.76 -13.23 -0.09
CA CYS A 61 7.39 -13.27 1.33
C CYS A 61 5.95 -12.78 1.57
N VAL A 62 5.49 -11.77 0.85
CA VAL A 62 4.09 -11.30 0.91
C VAL A 62 3.15 -12.42 0.46
N ARG A 63 3.36 -12.98 -0.74
CA ARG A 63 2.51 -14.06 -1.27
C ARG A 63 2.43 -15.26 -0.34
N ASP A 64 3.57 -15.68 0.21
CA ASP A 64 3.65 -16.87 1.08
C ASP A 64 2.92 -16.67 2.42
N ASN A 65 2.79 -15.43 2.91
CA ASN A 65 2.25 -15.13 4.23
C ASN A 65 0.89 -14.39 4.23
N MET A 66 0.43 -13.89 3.08
CA MET A 66 -0.78 -13.05 3.03
C MET A 66 -2.00 -13.73 3.63
N HIS A 67 -2.17 -15.05 3.43
CA HIS A 67 -3.30 -15.81 3.95
C HIS A 67 -3.42 -15.78 5.49
N ARG A 68 -2.34 -15.45 6.21
CA ARG A 68 -2.29 -15.39 7.67
C ARG A 68 -2.69 -14.03 8.24
N PHE A 69 -2.51 -12.96 7.46
CA PHE A 69 -2.57 -11.59 7.96
C PHE A 69 -3.57 -10.70 7.22
N VAL A 70 -3.90 -11.03 5.98
CA VAL A 70 -4.80 -10.21 5.18
C VAL A 70 -6.24 -10.55 5.55
N GLN A 71 -6.95 -9.54 6.05
CA GLN A 71 -8.36 -9.60 6.40
C GLN A 71 -9.05 -8.34 5.91
N ALA A 72 -10.33 -8.49 5.54
CA ALA A 72 -11.15 -7.34 5.21
C ALA A 72 -11.37 -6.47 6.47
N THR A 73 -11.29 -5.16 6.28
CA THR A 73 -11.57 -4.18 7.35
C THR A 73 -13.05 -3.77 7.32
N ALA A 74 -13.48 -2.91 8.24
CA ALA A 74 -14.82 -2.32 8.25
C ALA A 74 -15.19 -1.61 6.93
N LEU A 75 -14.21 -1.24 6.09
CA LEU A 75 -14.46 -0.68 4.76
C LEU A 75 -15.20 -1.64 3.81
N ILE A 76 -15.23 -2.94 4.12
CA ILE A 76 -16.04 -3.89 3.33
C ILE A 76 -17.53 -3.51 3.31
N ASP A 77 -18.03 -2.93 4.40
CA ASP A 77 -19.43 -2.51 4.48
C ASP A 77 -19.71 -1.31 3.56
N VAL A 78 -18.72 -0.42 3.41
CA VAL A 78 -18.77 0.70 2.43
C VAL A 78 -18.80 0.13 1.01
N VAL A 79 -17.91 -0.81 0.70
CA VAL A 79 -17.84 -1.46 -0.62
C VAL A 79 -19.16 -2.14 -0.95
N LYS A 80 -19.71 -2.97 -0.05
CA LYS A 80 -20.99 -3.66 -0.25
C LYS A 80 -22.16 -2.70 -0.42
N LYS A 81 -22.19 -1.62 0.39
CA LYS A 81 -23.26 -0.62 0.34
C LYS A 81 -23.33 0.10 -1.01
N TYR A 82 -22.18 0.39 -1.60
CA TYR A 82 -22.12 1.17 -2.84
C TYR A 82 -21.92 0.34 -4.10
N HIS A 83 -21.72 -0.96 -3.98
CA HIS A 83 -21.63 -1.85 -5.14
C HIS A 83 -22.87 -1.77 -6.02
N GLY A 84 -22.68 -1.63 -7.33
CA GLY A 84 -23.77 -1.43 -8.30
C GLY A 84 -24.40 -0.02 -8.32
N HIS A 85 -24.04 0.85 -7.35
CA HIS A 85 -24.57 2.21 -7.27
C HIS A 85 -23.53 3.30 -7.55
N LYS A 86 -22.28 3.01 -7.22
CA LYS A 86 -21.15 3.91 -7.43
C LYS A 86 -19.98 3.15 -8.06
N PRO A 87 -19.29 3.73 -9.04
CA PRO A 87 -18.06 3.14 -9.55
C PRO A 87 -16.98 3.17 -8.46
N MET A 88 -16.23 2.09 -8.35
CA MET A 88 -15.22 1.92 -7.31
C MET A 88 -13.91 1.40 -7.92
N ALA A 89 -12.79 1.84 -7.37
CA ALA A 89 -11.46 1.39 -7.75
C ALA A 89 -10.55 1.23 -6.54
N ILE A 90 -9.51 0.43 -6.69
CA ILE A 90 -8.36 0.38 -5.78
C ILE A 90 -7.18 1.09 -6.42
N GLY A 91 -6.61 2.07 -5.70
CA GLY A 91 -5.32 2.68 -6.03
C GLY A 91 -4.30 2.33 -4.94
N THR A 92 -3.22 1.61 -5.29
CA THR A 92 -2.26 1.08 -4.33
C THR A 92 -0.81 1.33 -4.74
N GLY A 93 0.10 1.39 -3.75
CA GLY A 93 1.55 1.36 -3.98
C GLY A 93 2.13 -0.04 -4.23
N ALA A 94 1.33 -1.10 -4.08
CA ALA A 94 1.71 -2.44 -4.50
C ALA A 94 1.57 -2.60 -6.02
N ASN A 95 2.22 -3.63 -6.60
CA ASN A 95 1.98 -3.97 -8.00
C ASN A 95 0.58 -4.55 -8.21
N THR A 96 0.00 -4.33 -9.37
CA THR A 96 -1.37 -4.75 -9.71
C THR A 96 -1.63 -6.25 -9.45
N PRO A 97 -0.75 -7.19 -9.84
CA PRO A 97 -0.97 -8.62 -9.55
C PRO A 97 -1.05 -8.91 -8.03
N GLU A 98 -0.20 -8.27 -7.22
CA GLU A 98 -0.22 -8.42 -5.76
C GLU A 98 -1.53 -7.89 -5.17
N ALA A 99 -1.94 -6.69 -5.60
CA ALA A 99 -3.19 -6.08 -5.14
C ALA A 99 -4.42 -6.97 -5.46
N ARG A 100 -4.46 -7.56 -6.65
CA ARG A 100 -5.54 -8.48 -7.04
C ARG A 100 -5.57 -9.75 -6.18
N LEU A 101 -4.41 -10.29 -5.80
CA LEU A 101 -4.35 -11.43 -4.88
C LEU A 101 -4.89 -11.06 -3.50
N VAL A 102 -4.57 -9.86 -2.99
CA VAL A 102 -5.11 -9.34 -1.72
C VAL A 102 -6.63 -9.20 -1.80
N LEU A 103 -7.17 -8.60 -2.86
CA LEU A 103 -8.61 -8.46 -3.05
C LEU A 103 -9.32 -9.82 -3.07
N LYS A 104 -8.76 -10.79 -3.79
CA LYS A 104 -9.31 -12.15 -3.84
C LYS A 104 -9.29 -12.81 -2.46
N GLN A 105 -8.21 -12.67 -1.70
CA GLN A 105 -8.10 -13.18 -0.33
C GLN A 105 -9.17 -12.58 0.61
N CYS A 106 -9.53 -11.31 0.38
CA CYS A 106 -10.56 -10.61 1.15
C CYS A 106 -11.99 -10.85 0.62
N GLY A 107 -12.16 -11.55 -0.50
CA GLY A 107 -13.46 -11.71 -1.16
C GLY A 107 -14.01 -10.39 -1.72
N LEU A 108 -13.13 -9.45 -2.09
CA LEU A 108 -13.48 -8.13 -2.63
C LEU A 108 -13.35 -8.06 -4.14
N ASP A 109 -12.76 -9.04 -4.79
CA ASP A 109 -12.57 -9.13 -6.23
C ASP A 109 -13.89 -9.18 -7.02
N VAL A 110 -14.97 -9.64 -6.39
CA VAL A 110 -16.32 -9.66 -6.96
C VAL A 110 -17.03 -8.28 -6.94
N TYR A 111 -16.47 -7.32 -6.20
CA TYR A 111 -17.06 -5.99 -6.04
C TYR A 111 -16.29 -4.88 -6.76
N ILE A 112 -15.00 -5.09 -7.04
CA ILE A 112 -14.10 -4.05 -7.55
C ILE A 112 -13.27 -4.59 -8.71
N ASP A 113 -13.57 -4.11 -9.91
CA ASP A 113 -12.89 -4.53 -11.15
C ASP A 113 -11.65 -3.69 -11.45
N VAL A 114 -11.68 -2.40 -11.10
CA VAL A 114 -10.61 -1.45 -11.40
C VAL A 114 -9.57 -1.46 -10.30
N VAL A 115 -8.35 -1.86 -10.64
CA VAL A 115 -7.20 -1.88 -9.73
C VAL A 115 -6.03 -1.21 -10.42
N VAL A 116 -5.50 -0.15 -9.80
CA VAL A 116 -4.33 0.59 -10.27
C VAL A 116 -3.19 0.39 -9.27
N GLY A 117 -2.18 -0.36 -9.66
CA GLY A 117 -0.95 -0.57 -8.91
C GLY A 117 0.17 0.40 -9.32
N ALA A 118 1.28 0.34 -8.59
CA ALA A 118 2.46 1.15 -8.89
C ALA A 118 3.05 0.89 -10.30
N ASP A 119 2.83 -0.29 -10.85
CA ASP A 119 3.23 -0.70 -12.19
C ASP A 119 2.43 -0.03 -13.33
N GLN A 120 1.35 0.68 -13.02
CA GLN A 120 0.50 1.36 -14.00
C GLN A 120 0.65 2.88 -14.02
N VAL A 121 1.52 3.44 -13.20
CA VAL A 121 1.71 4.90 -13.08
C VAL A 121 3.18 5.27 -13.20
N LYS A 122 3.45 6.47 -13.67
CA LYS A 122 4.81 6.99 -13.79
C LYS A 122 5.33 7.50 -12.44
N ASN A 123 4.49 8.22 -11.72
CA ASN A 123 4.85 8.82 -10.45
C ASN A 123 3.98 8.22 -9.34
N PRO A 124 4.58 7.48 -8.37
CA PRO A 124 3.82 6.92 -7.26
C PRO A 124 3.42 8.01 -6.25
N LYS A 125 2.55 7.63 -5.29
CA LYS A 125 2.17 8.47 -4.16
C LYS A 125 3.45 9.05 -3.48
N PRO A 126 3.50 10.34 -3.16
CA PRO A 126 2.39 11.29 -3.02
C PRO A 126 1.92 11.95 -4.32
N ALA A 127 2.49 11.64 -5.50
CA ALA A 127 1.97 12.15 -6.76
C ALA A 127 0.52 11.69 -7.00
N PRO A 128 -0.30 12.47 -7.72
CA PRO A 128 -1.72 12.19 -7.89
C PRO A 128 -2.01 11.07 -8.90
N ASP A 129 -1.01 10.59 -9.64
CA ASP A 129 -1.14 9.73 -10.82
C ASP A 129 -2.00 8.49 -10.55
N THR A 130 -1.81 7.82 -9.42
CA THR A 130 -2.55 6.61 -9.05
C THR A 130 -4.06 6.87 -8.99
N PHE A 131 -4.47 7.95 -8.32
CA PHE A 131 -5.89 8.24 -8.16
C PHE A 131 -6.50 8.88 -9.40
N LEU A 132 -5.76 9.70 -10.13
CA LEU A 132 -6.19 10.22 -11.43
C LEU A 132 -6.41 9.06 -12.43
N ARG A 133 -5.53 8.07 -12.43
CA ARG A 133 -5.70 6.88 -13.28
C ARG A 133 -6.92 6.05 -12.86
N CYS A 134 -7.21 5.93 -11.56
CA CYS A 134 -8.45 5.32 -11.09
C CYS A 134 -9.69 6.06 -11.64
N ALA A 135 -9.73 7.39 -11.51
CA ALA A 135 -10.85 8.20 -11.99
C ALA A 135 -11.04 8.08 -13.50
N GLU A 136 -9.94 8.11 -14.27
CA GLU A 136 -9.95 7.91 -15.72
C GLU A 136 -10.56 6.56 -16.12
N LEU A 137 -10.11 5.46 -15.50
CA LEU A 137 -10.62 4.11 -15.78
C LEU A 137 -12.09 3.93 -15.38
N LEU A 138 -12.55 4.66 -14.38
CA LEU A 138 -13.95 4.68 -13.96
C LEU A 138 -14.82 5.64 -14.82
N GLY A 139 -14.22 6.48 -15.65
CA GLY A 139 -14.93 7.49 -16.44
C GLY A 139 -15.59 8.59 -15.61
N VAL A 140 -14.98 8.96 -14.47
CA VAL A 140 -15.53 9.97 -13.55
C VAL A 140 -14.57 11.15 -13.36
N CYS A 141 -15.13 12.34 -13.06
CA CYS A 141 -14.32 13.50 -12.73
C CYS A 141 -13.62 13.30 -11.36
N ALA A 142 -12.33 13.64 -11.26
CA ALA A 142 -11.58 13.55 -10.02
C ALA A 142 -12.23 14.31 -8.85
N THR A 143 -12.79 15.50 -9.12
CA THR A 143 -13.47 16.33 -8.12
C THR A 143 -14.75 15.69 -7.54
N GLN A 144 -15.26 14.62 -8.14
CA GLN A 144 -16.42 13.86 -7.67
C GLN A 144 -16.02 12.58 -6.94
N CYS A 145 -14.71 12.32 -6.82
CA CYS A 145 -14.17 11.13 -6.17
C CYS A 145 -13.90 11.38 -4.68
N VAL A 146 -14.06 10.32 -3.91
CA VAL A 146 -13.66 10.24 -2.51
C VAL A 146 -12.66 9.12 -2.36
N VAL A 147 -11.53 9.40 -1.72
CA VAL A 147 -10.46 8.44 -1.45
C VAL A 147 -10.47 8.07 0.02
N PHE A 148 -10.53 6.78 0.32
CA PHE A 148 -10.34 6.22 1.65
C PHE A 148 -8.90 5.75 1.78
N GLU A 149 -8.13 6.32 2.71
CA GLU A 149 -6.67 6.12 2.79
C GLU A 149 -6.20 6.09 4.24
N ASP A 150 -5.15 5.31 4.52
CA ASP A 150 -4.55 5.14 5.85
C ASP A 150 -3.14 5.75 5.96
N SER A 151 -2.60 6.27 4.88
CA SER A 151 -1.27 6.88 4.84
C SER A 151 -1.31 8.38 4.52
N SER A 152 -0.39 9.13 5.14
CA SER A 152 -0.23 10.56 4.86
C SER A 152 0.12 10.82 3.39
N LEU A 153 0.94 9.96 2.77
CA LEU A 153 1.30 10.09 1.35
C LEU A 153 0.11 9.86 0.44
N GLY A 154 -0.77 8.92 0.79
CA GLY A 154 -2.00 8.69 0.02
C GLY A 154 -3.00 9.83 0.16
N LEU A 155 -3.16 10.39 1.35
CA LEU A 155 -4.00 11.58 1.55
C LEU A 155 -3.47 12.81 0.79
N GLN A 156 -2.14 12.99 0.74
CA GLN A 156 -1.52 14.02 -0.10
C GLN A 156 -1.79 13.78 -1.60
N ALA A 157 -1.67 12.52 -2.06
CA ALA A 157 -1.96 12.17 -3.44
C ALA A 157 -3.43 12.46 -3.82
N ALA A 158 -4.37 12.16 -2.92
CA ALA A 158 -5.79 12.47 -3.12
C ALA A 158 -6.02 13.99 -3.23
N ALA A 159 -5.42 14.77 -2.32
CA ALA A 159 -5.52 16.22 -2.35
C ALA A 159 -4.91 16.81 -3.65
N GLN A 160 -3.74 16.32 -4.08
CA GLN A 160 -3.12 16.74 -5.34
C GLN A 160 -3.93 16.34 -6.58
N ALA A 161 -4.71 15.26 -6.50
CA ALA A 161 -5.65 14.84 -7.55
C ALA A 161 -6.95 15.69 -7.56
N GLY A 162 -7.15 16.58 -6.60
CA GLY A 162 -8.39 17.34 -6.43
C GLY A 162 -9.54 16.50 -5.89
N MET A 163 -9.24 15.38 -5.22
CA MET A 163 -10.21 14.46 -4.64
C MET A 163 -10.38 14.70 -3.13
N ALA A 164 -11.58 14.41 -2.60
CA ALA A 164 -11.78 14.39 -1.17
C ALA A 164 -11.08 13.16 -0.56
N GLY A 165 -10.27 13.36 0.49
CA GLY A 165 -9.59 12.31 1.23
C GLY A 165 -10.26 12.05 2.58
N ILE A 166 -10.46 10.77 2.92
CA ILE A 166 -10.94 10.31 4.22
C ILE A 166 -9.83 9.49 4.88
N ASP A 167 -9.33 9.98 6.01
CA ASP A 167 -8.40 9.23 6.86
C ASP A 167 -9.18 8.13 7.60
N VAL A 168 -8.98 6.88 7.15
CA VAL A 168 -9.69 5.73 7.71
C VAL A 168 -9.24 5.36 9.11
N LEU A 169 -8.05 5.79 9.53
CA LEU A 169 -7.56 5.56 10.89
C LEU A 169 -8.37 6.38 11.90
N LEU A 170 -8.82 7.57 11.51
CA LEU A 170 -9.60 8.46 12.36
C LEU A 170 -11.09 8.11 12.37
N ILE A 171 -11.65 7.75 11.21
CA ILE A 171 -13.11 7.64 11.03
C ILE A 171 -13.60 6.20 11.21
N HIS A 172 -12.87 5.23 10.68
CA HIS A 172 -13.30 3.83 10.68
C HIS A 172 -12.62 2.96 11.74
N GLY A 173 -11.83 3.55 12.64
CA GLY A 173 -11.14 2.83 13.72
C GLY A 173 -10.16 1.77 13.21
N ILE A 174 -9.73 1.87 11.95
CA ILE A 174 -8.73 1.00 11.36
C ILE A 174 -7.38 1.32 12.01
N LYS A 175 -6.66 0.28 12.45
CA LYS A 175 -5.35 0.44 13.07
C LYS A 175 -4.27 0.08 12.07
N ASN A 176 -3.27 0.94 11.94
CA ASN A 176 -2.03 0.60 11.24
C ASN A 176 -0.96 0.28 12.27
N ASP A 177 -0.64 -1.01 12.43
CA ASP A 177 0.35 -1.50 13.40
C ASP A 177 1.76 -1.66 12.79
N TYR A 178 2.03 -0.98 11.67
CA TYR A 178 3.28 -1.08 10.94
C TYR A 178 4.45 -0.47 11.72
N PHE A 179 5.39 -1.31 12.15
CA PHE A 179 6.58 -0.95 12.94
C PHE A 179 6.28 -0.07 14.17
N ARG A 180 5.15 -0.27 14.83
CA ARG A 180 4.86 0.42 16.09
C ARG A 180 5.88 0.00 17.16
N GLU A 181 6.27 0.96 17.99
CA GLU A 181 6.99 0.63 19.21
C GLU A 181 6.04 -0.19 20.09
N THR A 182 6.46 -1.40 20.47
CA THR A 182 5.83 -2.09 21.58
C THR A 182 6.03 -1.19 22.80
N PRO A 183 4.98 -0.80 23.53
CA PRO A 183 5.20 -0.10 24.80
C PRO A 183 6.15 -0.95 25.63
N VAL A 184 7.28 -0.37 26.03
CA VAL A 184 8.16 -1.01 27.00
C VAL A 184 7.35 -1.13 28.28
N GLY A 185 6.93 -2.37 28.60
CA GLY A 185 6.19 -2.69 29.82
C GLY A 185 7.06 -2.51 31.07
#